data_e4f10e35b3841a3f4eb4e6c27b8249f6
#
_entry.id   e4f10e35b3841a3f4eb4e6c27b8249f6
#
_cell.length_a   1.000
_cell.length_b   1.000
_cell.length_c   1.000
_cell.angle_alpha   90.00
_cell.angle_beta   90.00
_cell.angle_gamma   90.00
#
_symmetry.space_group_name_H-M   'P 1'
#
loop_
_entity.id
_entity.type
_entity.pdbx_description
1 polymer ?
#
loop_
_entity_poly.entity_id
_entity_poly.type
_entity_poly.pdbx_seq_one_letter_code
_entity_poly.pdbx_strand_id
1 'polypeptide(L)'
;EEAIKHLVDFRKQEGAALEKKFREKIANISHLLESITPYEKERVEKIKERITDALEKTLSVDYDKNRLEQELIYYIEKLDVNEEKQRLSNHLKYFISTMESGNGQGKKLGFIAQEMGREINTLGSKSNHAEMQKIVVQMKDELEQIKEQVLNIM
;
A
#
# COMPACT_ATOMS: atom_id res chain seq x y z
N GLU A 1 14.24 -42.90 13.32
CA GLU A 1 13.07 -42.22 13.88
C GLU A 1 13.39 -40.91 14.58
N GLU A 2 14.40 -40.84 15.42
CA GLU A 2 14.80 -39.60 16.06
C GLU A 2 15.23 -38.52 15.05
N ALA A 3 15.96 -38.93 14.00
CA ALA A 3 16.39 -38.01 12.93
C ALA A 3 15.18 -37.41 12.18
N ILE A 4 14.14 -38.22 11.97
CA ILE A 4 12.90 -37.74 11.31
C ILE A 4 12.15 -36.75 12.21
N LYS A 5 12.08 -37.06 13.52
CA LYS A 5 11.46 -36.16 14.48
C LYS A 5 12.18 -34.79 14.55
N HIS A 6 13.50 -34.82 14.58
CA HIS A 6 14.31 -33.58 14.59
C HIS A 6 14.09 -32.77 13.31
N LEU A 7 13.98 -33.42 12.16
CA LEU A 7 13.73 -32.74 10.88
C LEU A 7 12.33 -32.11 10.85
N VAL A 8 11.32 -32.80 11.36
CA VAL A 8 9.95 -32.29 11.44
C VAL A 8 9.88 -31.10 12.39
N ASP A 9 10.51 -31.20 13.56
CA ASP A 9 10.57 -30.08 14.53
C ASP A 9 11.30 -28.88 13.95
N PHE A 10 12.39 -29.09 13.25
CA PHE A 10 13.15 -28.03 12.58
C PHE A 10 12.28 -27.31 11.54
N ARG A 11 11.55 -28.04 10.70
CA ARG A 11 10.64 -27.46 9.69
C ARG A 11 9.51 -26.68 10.34
N LYS A 12 8.96 -27.16 11.46
CA LYS A 12 7.92 -26.43 12.21
C LYS A 12 8.47 -25.13 12.78
N GLN A 13 9.68 -25.14 13.31
CA GLN A 13 10.34 -23.95 13.85
C GLN A 13 10.62 -22.93 12.75
N GLU A 14 11.10 -23.36 11.58
CA GLU A 14 11.30 -22.49 10.43
C GLU A 14 9.99 -21.90 9.93
N GLY A 15 8.93 -22.71 9.88
CA GLY A 15 7.60 -22.27 9.48
C GLY A 15 7.03 -21.24 10.43
N ALA A 16 7.19 -21.44 11.73
CA ALA A 16 6.73 -20.49 12.74
C ALA A 16 7.51 -19.18 12.68
N ALA A 17 8.83 -19.25 12.47
CA ALA A 17 9.68 -18.08 12.33
C ALA A 17 9.33 -17.28 11.07
N LEU A 18 9.05 -17.97 9.97
CA LEU A 18 8.64 -17.38 8.70
C LEU A 18 7.27 -16.69 8.83
N GLU A 19 6.32 -17.35 9.48
CA GLU A 19 5.01 -16.79 9.75
C GLU A 19 5.11 -15.51 10.57
N LYS A 20 5.92 -15.51 11.61
CA LYS A 20 6.18 -14.34 12.45
C LYS A 20 6.75 -13.19 11.61
N LYS A 21 7.67 -13.51 10.70
CA LYS A 21 8.30 -12.54 9.81
C LYS A 21 7.28 -11.92 8.85
N PHE A 22 6.40 -12.73 8.27
CA PHE A 22 5.31 -12.25 7.43
C PHE A 22 4.37 -11.31 8.20
N ARG A 23 3.98 -11.69 9.41
CA ARG A 23 3.12 -10.85 10.25
C ARG A 23 3.75 -9.52 10.56
N GLU A 24 5.05 -9.50 10.86
CA GLU A 24 5.81 -8.29 11.11
C GLU A 24 5.83 -7.37 9.88
N LYS A 25 6.12 -7.92 8.69
CA LYS A 25 6.17 -7.14 7.45
C LYS A 25 4.80 -6.60 7.05
N ILE A 26 3.76 -7.40 7.19
CA ILE A 26 2.37 -6.98 6.94
C ILE A 26 1.97 -5.85 7.91
N ALA A 27 2.32 -5.97 9.19
CA ALA A 27 2.05 -4.92 10.17
C ALA A 27 2.79 -3.62 9.82
N ASN A 28 4.05 -3.72 9.36
CA ASN A 28 4.83 -2.57 8.94
C ASN A 28 4.16 -1.84 7.76
N ILE A 29 3.70 -2.58 6.75
CA ILE A 29 2.98 -1.99 5.61
C ILE A 29 1.67 -1.35 6.08
N SER A 30 0.95 -1.99 6.99
CA SER A 30 -0.29 -1.44 7.54
C SER A 30 -0.07 -0.11 8.27
N HIS A 31 0.99 -0.02 9.09
CA HIS A 31 1.36 1.23 9.76
C HIS A 31 1.76 2.32 8.77
N LEU A 32 2.52 1.96 7.74
CA LEU A 32 2.91 2.90 6.69
C LEU A 32 1.68 3.41 5.94
N LEU A 33 0.72 2.53 5.66
CA LEU A 33 -0.53 2.90 5.01
C LEU A 33 -1.33 3.91 5.85
N GLU A 34 -1.44 3.69 7.15
CA GLU A 34 -2.11 4.61 8.06
C GLU A 34 -1.40 5.97 8.11
N SER A 35 -0.07 5.98 8.01
CA SER A 35 0.73 7.20 8.09
C SER A 35 0.56 8.11 6.88
N ILE A 36 -0.02 7.62 5.78
CA ILE A 36 -0.31 8.42 4.58
C ILE A 36 -1.45 9.42 4.83
N THR A 37 -2.41 9.09 5.68
CA THR A 37 -3.66 9.86 5.85
C THR A 37 -3.45 11.37 6.13
N PRO A 38 -2.58 11.79 7.06
CA PRO A 38 -2.36 13.24 7.28
C PRO A 38 -1.79 13.95 6.07
N TYR A 39 -0.87 13.30 5.34
CA TYR A 39 -0.23 13.88 4.16
C TYR A 39 -1.18 13.94 2.97
N GLU A 40 -2.09 13.00 2.86
CA GLU A 40 -3.14 12.98 1.84
C GLU A 40 -4.04 14.22 1.97
N LYS A 41 -4.46 14.55 3.19
CA LYS A 41 -5.26 15.75 3.47
C LYS A 41 -4.48 17.01 3.11
N GLU A 42 -3.24 17.11 3.53
CA GLU A 42 -2.35 18.23 3.23
C GLU A 42 -2.18 18.40 1.72
N ARG A 43 -2.01 17.30 1.00
CA ARG A 43 -1.87 17.30 -0.46
C ARG A 43 -3.11 17.88 -1.15
N VAL A 44 -4.29 17.43 -0.75
CA VAL A 44 -5.57 17.91 -1.31
C VAL A 44 -5.72 19.41 -1.07
N GLU A 45 -5.42 19.89 0.13
CA GLU A 45 -5.48 21.31 0.47
C GLU A 45 -4.51 22.16 -0.37
N LYS A 46 -3.29 21.68 -0.54
CA LYS A 46 -2.28 22.39 -1.35
C LYS A 46 -2.68 22.45 -2.83
N ILE A 47 -3.24 21.39 -3.38
CA ILE A 47 -3.71 21.37 -4.76
C ILE A 47 -4.86 22.37 -4.92
N LYS A 48 -5.79 22.37 -3.97
CA LYS A 48 -6.94 23.30 -3.97
C LYS A 48 -6.46 24.76 -3.95
N GLU A 49 -5.54 25.10 -3.07
CA GLU A 49 -4.96 26.43 -2.99
C GLU A 49 -4.26 26.83 -4.30
N ARG A 50 -3.44 25.93 -4.84
CA ARG A 50 -2.70 26.19 -6.08
C ARG A 50 -3.62 26.46 -7.26
N ILE A 51 -4.67 25.68 -7.41
CA ILE A 51 -5.64 25.82 -8.50
C ILE A 51 -6.43 27.10 -8.32
N THR A 52 -6.86 27.42 -7.10
CA THR A 52 -7.59 28.64 -6.78
C THR A 52 -6.74 29.87 -7.09
N ASP A 53 -5.48 29.90 -6.63
CA ASP A 53 -4.57 31.00 -6.88
C ASP A 53 -4.29 31.18 -8.38
N ALA A 54 -4.05 30.11 -9.10
CA ALA A 54 -3.79 30.15 -10.54
C ALA A 54 -4.98 30.71 -11.31
N LEU A 55 -6.19 30.33 -10.94
CA LEU A 55 -7.42 30.80 -11.59
C LEU A 55 -7.71 32.25 -11.24
N GLU A 56 -7.51 32.67 -10.00
CA GLU A 56 -7.65 34.07 -9.60
C GLU A 56 -6.69 35.00 -10.32
N LYS A 57 -5.44 34.56 -10.51
CA LYS A 57 -4.43 35.33 -11.24
C LYS A 57 -4.69 35.43 -12.74
N THR A 58 -5.23 34.36 -13.33
CA THR A 58 -5.41 34.26 -14.77
C THR A 58 -6.71 34.90 -15.23
N LEU A 59 -7.73 34.94 -14.37
CA LEU A 59 -9.09 35.39 -14.69
C LEU A 59 -9.48 36.59 -13.80
N SER A 60 -8.71 37.63 -13.83
CA SER A 60 -8.76 38.76 -12.86
C SER A 60 -10.12 39.46 -12.75
N VAL A 61 -11.11 39.20 -13.59
CA VAL A 61 -12.41 39.92 -13.55
C VAL A 61 -13.64 39.00 -13.57
N ASP A 62 -13.59 37.87 -14.25
CA ASP A 62 -14.77 36.97 -14.39
C ASP A 62 -14.37 35.51 -14.49
N TYR A 63 -13.97 34.91 -13.37
CA TYR A 63 -13.87 33.45 -13.41
C TYR A 63 -15.19 32.80 -13.07
N ASP A 64 -15.53 31.77 -13.83
CA ASP A 64 -16.71 30.96 -13.60
C ASP A 64 -16.43 30.04 -12.40
N LYS A 65 -17.08 30.29 -11.28
CA LYS A 65 -16.96 29.49 -10.06
C LYS A 65 -17.34 28.02 -10.28
N ASN A 66 -18.33 27.78 -11.14
CA ASN A 66 -18.77 26.42 -11.45
C ASN A 66 -17.68 25.64 -12.19
N ARG A 67 -16.99 26.30 -13.12
CA ARG A 67 -15.89 25.69 -13.84
C ARG A 67 -14.71 25.39 -12.90
N LEU A 68 -14.42 26.30 -11.97
CA LEU A 68 -13.40 26.11 -10.95
C LEU A 68 -13.71 24.88 -10.09
N GLU A 69 -14.94 24.77 -9.61
CA GLU A 69 -15.39 23.63 -8.81
C GLU A 69 -15.29 22.32 -9.60
N GLN A 70 -15.70 22.30 -10.86
CA GLN A 70 -15.60 21.11 -11.72
C GLN A 70 -14.14 20.68 -11.92
N GLU A 71 -13.24 21.62 -12.16
CA GLU A 71 -11.82 21.31 -12.29
C GLU A 71 -11.21 20.81 -10.99
N LEU A 72 -11.58 21.39 -9.85
CA LEU A 72 -11.14 20.93 -8.54
C LEU A 72 -11.60 19.50 -8.27
N ILE A 73 -12.87 19.20 -8.53
CA ILE A 73 -13.43 17.86 -8.36
C ILE A 73 -12.67 16.86 -9.25
N TYR A 74 -12.44 17.22 -10.51
CA TYR A 74 -11.72 16.38 -11.46
C TYR A 74 -10.31 16.04 -10.96
N TYR A 75 -9.54 17.05 -10.49
CA TYR A 75 -8.19 16.81 -9.99
C TYR A 75 -8.18 16.03 -8.67
N ILE A 76 -9.10 16.32 -7.77
CA ILE A 76 -9.22 15.60 -6.50
C ILE A 76 -9.53 14.12 -6.77
N GLU A 77 -10.47 13.82 -7.66
CA GLU A 77 -10.83 12.45 -8.03
C GLU A 77 -9.66 11.73 -8.71
N LYS A 78 -8.98 12.39 -9.64
CA LYS A 78 -7.84 11.82 -10.36
C LYS A 78 -6.68 11.44 -9.41
N LEU A 79 -6.50 12.22 -8.35
CA LEU A 79 -5.42 12.02 -7.39
C LEU A 79 -5.87 11.30 -6.12
N ASP A 80 -7.16 10.94 -6.03
CA ASP A 80 -7.70 10.21 -4.90
C ASP A 80 -7.08 8.82 -4.80
N VAL A 81 -6.59 8.48 -3.62
CA VAL A 81 -5.97 7.18 -3.34
C VAL A 81 -6.79 6.31 -2.37
N ASN A 82 -8.01 6.71 -2.05
CA ASN A 82 -8.86 5.97 -1.10
C ASN A 82 -9.15 4.55 -1.57
N GLU A 83 -9.38 4.36 -2.86
CA GLU A 83 -9.63 3.05 -3.43
C GLU A 83 -8.42 2.13 -3.29
N GLU A 84 -7.23 2.63 -3.61
CA GLU A 84 -5.98 1.89 -3.49
C GLU A 84 -5.65 1.57 -2.03
N LYS A 85 -5.90 2.51 -1.12
CA LYS A 85 -5.74 2.30 0.33
C LYS A 85 -6.65 1.18 0.82
N GLN A 86 -7.91 1.19 0.39
CA GLN A 86 -8.88 0.19 0.79
C GLN A 86 -8.51 -1.19 0.24
N ARG A 87 -8.13 -1.26 -1.03
CA ARG A 87 -7.70 -2.51 -1.66
C ARG A 87 -6.45 -3.07 -1.00
N LEU A 88 -5.45 -2.21 -0.75
CA LEU A 88 -4.24 -2.65 -0.08
C LEU A 88 -4.54 -3.18 1.33
N SER A 89 -5.37 -2.48 2.10
CA SER A 89 -5.80 -2.93 3.41
C SER A 89 -6.46 -4.31 3.35
N ASN A 90 -7.33 -4.52 2.37
CA ASN A 90 -8.00 -5.81 2.16
C ASN A 90 -7.00 -6.90 1.79
N HIS A 91 -6.02 -6.60 0.93
CA HIS A 91 -4.98 -7.56 0.54
C HIS A 91 -4.08 -7.93 1.71
N LEU A 92 -3.76 -6.98 2.59
CA LEU A 92 -2.97 -7.24 3.79
C LEU A 92 -3.70 -8.25 4.71
N LYS A 93 -4.98 -8.03 4.93
CA LYS A 93 -5.83 -8.93 5.73
C LYS A 93 -5.94 -10.29 5.08
N TYR A 94 -6.13 -10.32 3.77
CA TYR A 94 -6.26 -11.56 3.02
C TYR A 94 -4.95 -12.37 3.03
N PHE A 95 -3.80 -11.71 2.98
CA PHE A 95 -2.50 -12.37 3.10
C PHE A 95 -2.40 -13.12 4.43
N ILE A 96 -2.72 -12.46 5.54
CA ILE A 96 -2.69 -13.08 6.87
C ILE A 96 -3.68 -14.26 6.95
N SER A 97 -4.90 -14.04 6.49
CA SER A 97 -5.96 -15.06 6.49
C SER A 97 -5.55 -16.31 5.68
N THR A 98 -4.96 -16.09 4.50
CA THR A 98 -4.48 -17.17 3.64
C THR A 98 -3.34 -17.93 4.29
N MET A 99 -2.41 -17.23 4.92
CA MET A 99 -1.29 -17.83 5.65
C MET A 99 -1.78 -18.71 6.79
N GLU A 100 -2.78 -18.26 7.54
CA GLU A 100 -3.37 -18.99 8.66
C GLU A 100 -4.15 -20.23 8.23
N SER A 101 -4.63 -20.28 6.98
CA SER A 101 -5.49 -21.37 6.51
C SER A 101 -4.75 -22.69 6.26
N GLY A 102 -3.41 -22.70 6.32
CA GLY A 102 -2.62 -23.91 6.34
C GLY A 102 -1.70 -24.17 5.16
N ASN A 103 -1.37 -25.41 4.89
CA ASN A 103 -0.31 -25.85 3.99
C ASN A 103 -0.61 -25.60 2.51
N GLY A 104 0.45 -25.39 1.72
CA GLY A 104 0.37 -25.31 0.27
C GLY A 104 -0.12 -23.98 -0.29
N GLN A 105 -0.03 -22.91 0.48
CA GLN A 105 -0.55 -21.59 0.10
C GLN A 105 0.49 -20.65 -0.54
N GLY A 106 1.70 -21.16 -0.82
CA GLY A 106 2.79 -20.35 -1.36
C GLY A 106 2.42 -19.60 -2.63
N LYS A 107 1.80 -20.27 -3.60
CA LYS A 107 1.37 -19.66 -4.86
C LYS A 107 0.32 -18.58 -4.64
N LYS A 108 -0.62 -18.83 -3.73
CA LYS A 108 -1.68 -17.90 -3.39
C LYS A 108 -1.12 -16.66 -2.70
N LEU A 109 -0.19 -16.85 -1.76
CA LEU A 109 0.52 -15.75 -1.10
C LEU A 109 1.32 -14.92 -2.10
N GLY A 110 1.98 -15.57 -3.06
CA GLY A 110 2.71 -14.89 -4.13
C GLY A 110 1.80 -14.02 -4.99
N PHE A 111 0.62 -14.52 -5.33
CA PHE A 111 -0.39 -13.77 -6.08
C PHE A 111 -0.88 -12.55 -5.29
N ILE A 112 -1.18 -12.73 -4.00
CA ILE A 112 -1.62 -11.62 -3.13
C ILE A 112 -0.52 -10.56 -3.03
N ALA A 113 0.74 -10.98 -2.88
CA ALA A 113 1.88 -10.06 -2.83
C ALA A 113 2.00 -9.23 -4.12
N GLN A 114 1.76 -9.84 -5.28
CA GLN A 114 1.72 -9.12 -6.56
C GLN A 114 0.62 -8.07 -6.59
N GLU A 115 -0.57 -8.41 -6.11
CA GLU A 115 -1.70 -7.48 -6.05
C GLU A 115 -1.41 -6.32 -5.08
N MET A 116 -0.77 -6.61 -3.95
CA MET A 116 -0.29 -5.57 -3.03
C MET A 116 0.67 -4.61 -3.73
N GLY A 117 1.60 -5.14 -4.51
CA GLY A 117 2.56 -4.35 -5.29
C GLY A 117 1.88 -3.44 -6.29
N ARG A 118 0.83 -3.92 -6.93
CA ARG A 118 0.03 -3.15 -7.87
C ARG A 118 -0.60 -1.93 -7.19
N GLU A 119 -1.21 -2.13 -6.03
CA GLU A 119 -1.83 -1.04 -5.27
C GLU A 119 -0.78 -0.03 -4.77
N ILE A 120 0.36 -0.51 -4.29
CA ILE A 120 1.46 0.34 -3.82
C ILE A 120 2.02 1.17 -4.99
N ASN A 121 2.18 0.59 -6.16
CA ASN A 121 2.63 1.30 -7.36
C ASN A 121 1.65 2.39 -7.78
N THR A 122 0.35 2.11 -7.72
CA THR A 122 -0.68 3.10 -8.03
C THR A 122 -0.69 4.23 -7.01
N LEU A 123 -0.55 3.92 -5.72
CA LEU A 123 -0.36 4.93 -4.68
C LEU A 123 0.83 5.84 -5.01
N GLY A 124 1.95 5.25 -5.40
CA GLY A 124 3.16 5.99 -5.77
C GLY A 124 2.95 6.91 -6.95
N SER A 125 2.28 6.44 -8.01
CA SER A 125 2.05 7.24 -9.21
C SER A 125 1.05 8.37 -8.99
N LYS A 126 0.12 8.22 -8.05
CA LYS A 126 -0.85 9.27 -7.70
C LYS A 126 -0.34 10.24 -6.63
N SER A 127 0.73 9.88 -5.91
CA SER A 127 1.27 10.66 -4.80
C SER A 127 2.28 11.68 -5.30
N ASN A 128 1.89 12.96 -5.35
CA ASN A 128 2.79 14.06 -5.69
C ASN A 128 3.25 14.85 -4.45
N HIS A 129 3.43 14.15 -3.34
CA HIS A 129 3.83 14.69 -2.05
C HIS A 129 5.10 13.97 -1.58
N ALA A 130 6.13 14.71 -1.19
CA ALA A 130 7.45 14.15 -0.86
C ALA A 130 7.39 13.11 0.27
N GLU A 131 6.62 13.38 1.33
CA GLU A 131 6.48 12.46 2.45
C GLU A 131 5.72 11.20 2.06
N MET A 132 4.70 11.32 1.23
CA MET A 132 3.96 10.17 0.70
C MET A 132 4.85 9.30 -0.16
N GLN A 133 5.73 9.90 -0.98
CA GLN A 133 6.69 9.15 -1.80
C GLN A 133 7.67 8.35 -0.94
N LYS A 134 8.15 8.93 0.16
CA LYS A 134 9.02 8.23 1.10
C LYS A 134 8.30 7.02 1.72
N ILE A 135 7.05 7.19 2.10
CA ILE A 135 6.24 6.11 2.67
C ILE A 135 6.03 4.99 1.65
N VAL A 136 5.74 5.34 0.40
CA VAL A 136 5.56 4.37 -0.69
C VAL A 136 6.85 3.57 -0.92
N VAL A 137 8.02 4.22 -0.92
CA VAL A 137 9.30 3.53 -1.05
C VAL A 137 9.51 2.52 0.09
N GLN A 138 9.20 2.91 1.32
CA GLN A 138 9.28 2.02 2.48
C GLN A 138 8.33 0.83 2.35
N MET A 139 7.11 1.06 1.86
CA MET A 139 6.16 -0.02 1.57
C MET A 139 6.70 -1.01 0.54
N LYS A 140 7.33 -0.50 -0.53
CA LYS A 140 7.94 -1.34 -1.56
C LYS A 140 9.07 -2.20 -0.99
N ASP A 141 9.90 -1.63 -0.12
CA ASP A 141 10.99 -2.36 0.52
C ASP A 141 10.45 -3.51 1.39
N GLU A 142 9.42 -3.24 2.19
CA GLU A 142 8.78 -4.27 3.02
C GLU A 142 8.16 -5.36 2.14
N LEU A 143 7.51 -4.98 1.06
CA LEU A 143 6.88 -5.93 0.13
C LEU A 143 7.92 -6.82 -0.57
N GLU A 144 9.05 -6.26 -0.99
CA GLU A 144 10.13 -7.03 -1.61
C GLU A 144 10.65 -8.12 -0.67
N GLN A 145 10.76 -7.82 0.62
CA GLN A 145 11.15 -8.81 1.62
C GLN A 145 10.10 -9.92 1.76
N ILE A 146 8.82 -9.57 1.68
CA ILE A 146 7.73 -10.56 1.67
C ILE A 146 7.85 -11.46 0.43
N LYS A 147 8.05 -10.88 -0.74
CA LYS A 147 8.17 -11.63 -2.01
C LYS A 147 9.33 -12.61 -1.98
N GLU A 148 10.49 -12.18 -1.45
CA GLU A 148 11.66 -13.06 -1.30
C GLU A 148 11.34 -14.27 -0.42
N GLN A 149 10.66 -14.06 0.70
CA GLN A 149 10.28 -15.14 1.60
C GLN A 149 9.23 -16.07 1.00
N VAL A 150 8.30 -15.52 0.22
CA VAL A 150 7.28 -16.32 -0.49
C VAL A 150 7.95 -17.25 -1.49
N LEU A 151 8.97 -16.79 -2.22
CA LEU A 151 9.73 -17.64 -3.16
C LEU A 151 10.37 -18.83 -2.46
N ASN A 152 10.77 -18.68 -1.21
CA ASN A 152 11.40 -19.77 -0.44
C ASN A 152 10.44 -20.87 -0.04
N ILE A 153 9.12 -20.63 -0.05
CA ILE A 153 8.11 -21.61 0.34
C ILE A 153 7.29 -22.14 -0.84
N MET A 154 7.54 -21.63 -2.02
CA MET A 154 6.88 -22.12 -3.26
C MET A 154 7.49 -23.42 -3.77
#